data_a7b4afa3b18b6043f83e278501cac14a
#
_entry.id   a7b4afa3b18b6043f83e278501cac14a
#
_cell.length_a   1.000
_cell.length_b   1.000
_cell.length_c   1.000
_cell.angle_alpha   90.00
_cell.angle_beta   90.00
_cell.angle_gamma   90.00
#
_symmetry.space_group_name_H-M   'P 1'
#
loop_
_entity.id
_entity.type
_entity.pdbx_description
1 polymer ?
#
loop_
_entity_poly.entity_id
_entity_poly.type
_entity_poly.pdbx_seq_one_letter_code
_entity_poly.pdbx_strand_id
1 'polypeptide(L)'
;GLYLEYPVLEGLIMAKNKIKKKKSMNINAFIKRYGSEDLCQQRLFDIRWPQGFRCPNCGHTHHCKLHSRSVYQCNQCHQQTSLTAGTIFAYSKLPLTIWFLAIYLITQEKNGVSALELSRSLGISYNATWRLKHKLMQAMKERDDEVRLSGIIQLDDAYWGGARTGKVGRGAAGKRPFVAAVSITEEGHPNRMRFSAVNGFKKKELTQWAKKHLQPSSLVVSDG
;
A
#
# COMPACT_ATOMS: atom_id res chain seq x y z
N GLY A 1 -20.17 3.33 1.93
CA GLY A 1 -18.91 2.64 1.85
C GLY A 1 -18.05 3.00 3.05
N LEU A 2 -17.96 2.14 4.06
CA LEU A 2 -17.06 2.29 5.19
C LEU A 2 -15.68 1.78 4.73
N TYR A 3 -14.87 2.64 4.15
CA TYR A 3 -13.44 2.41 4.02
C TYR A 3 -12.83 2.57 5.41
N LEU A 4 -12.56 1.46 6.08
CA LEU A 4 -11.70 1.45 7.26
C LEU A 4 -10.30 1.87 6.78
N GLU A 5 -9.85 3.05 7.22
CA GLU A 5 -8.48 3.50 7.11
C GLU A 5 -7.53 2.35 7.47
N TYR A 6 -6.53 2.11 6.63
CA TYR A 6 -5.56 1.02 6.84
C TYR A 6 -4.33 1.50 7.66
N PRO A 7 -4.45 1.75 8.95
CA PRO A 7 -3.31 2.21 9.76
C PRO A 7 -2.22 1.14 9.94
N VAL A 8 -2.53 -0.13 9.52
CA VAL A 8 -1.54 -1.22 9.55
C VAL A 8 -0.32 -0.92 8.70
N LEU A 9 -0.53 -0.31 7.52
CA LEU A 9 0.56 0.06 6.65
C LEU A 9 1.34 1.27 7.18
N GLU A 10 0.70 2.16 7.97
CA GLU A 10 1.39 3.33 8.54
C GLU A 10 2.50 2.98 9.51
N GLY A 11 2.28 2.01 10.37
CA GLY A 11 3.30 1.57 11.31
C GLY A 11 4.44 0.77 10.70
N LEU A 12 4.22 0.20 9.49
CA LEU A 12 5.17 -0.66 8.78
C LEU A 12 5.81 0.01 7.57
N ILE A 13 5.13 0.95 6.90
CA ILE A 13 5.54 1.52 5.60
C ILE A 13 5.91 3.01 5.71
N MET A 14 5.49 3.74 6.79
CA MET A 14 5.70 5.19 6.82
C MET A 14 7.06 5.65 7.29
N ALA A 15 7.79 6.28 6.38
CA ALA A 15 8.60 7.44 6.69
C ALA A 15 7.73 8.71 6.53
N LYS A 16 7.31 9.35 7.61
CA LYS A 16 6.92 10.76 7.56
C LYS A 16 8.17 11.59 7.33
N ASN A 17 8.10 12.52 6.38
CA ASN A 17 9.13 13.48 6.05
C ASN A 17 9.71 14.17 7.28
N LYS A 18 10.81 13.71 7.72
CA LYS A 18 12.03 14.33 8.21
C LYS A 18 13.08 13.28 7.96
N ILE A 19 14.13 13.64 7.21
CA ILE A 19 15.29 12.78 6.93
C ILE A 19 16.04 12.51 8.25
N LYS A 20 15.38 11.90 9.21
CA LYS A 20 16.01 11.06 10.20
C LYS A 20 16.07 9.70 9.54
N LYS A 21 17.29 9.22 9.23
CA LYS A 21 17.53 7.81 8.86
C LYS A 21 16.76 6.95 9.86
N LYS A 22 15.49 6.61 9.57
CA LYS A 22 14.78 5.61 10.35
C LYS A 22 15.58 4.33 10.11
N LYS A 23 16.21 3.84 11.17
CA LYS A 23 16.93 2.57 11.15
C LYS A 23 15.93 1.53 10.64
N SER A 24 16.20 0.97 9.45
CA SER A 24 15.37 -0.10 8.89
C SER A 24 15.30 -1.23 9.93
N MET A 25 14.13 -1.83 10.09
CA MET A 25 13.97 -2.97 11.00
C MET A 25 14.79 -4.13 10.47
N ASN A 26 15.77 -4.62 11.24
CA ASN A 26 16.49 -5.83 10.87
C ASN A 26 15.63 -7.09 11.11
N ILE A 27 16.05 -8.22 10.51
CA ILE A 27 15.29 -9.47 10.58
C ILE A 27 15.10 -9.98 12.03
N ASN A 28 16.08 -9.81 12.90
CA ASN A 28 15.98 -10.26 14.29
C ASN A 28 14.94 -9.43 15.06
N ALA A 29 14.89 -8.11 14.83
CA ALA A 29 13.87 -7.24 15.41
C ALA A 29 12.48 -7.57 14.85
N PHE A 30 12.39 -7.92 13.56
CA PHE A 30 11.15 -8.39 12.94
C PHE A 30 10.64 -9.68 13.59
N ILE A 31 11.50 -10.71 13.71
CA ILE A 31 11.13 -12.00 14.32
C ILE A 31 10.68 -11.79 15.78
N LYS A 32 11.41 -11.00 16.56
CA LYS A 32 11.03 -10.69 17.94
C LYS A 32 9.64 -10.04 18.05
N ARG A 33 9.24 -9.23 17.07
CA ARG A 33 8.00 -8.45 17.09
C ARG A 33 6.82 -9.14 16.41
N TYR A 34 7.07 -9.99 15.41
CA TYR A 34 6.06 -10.57 14.53
C TYR A 34 6.29 -12.07 14.24
N GLY A 35 7.14 -12.75 14.99
CA GLY A 35 7.52 -14.14 14.75
C GLY A 35 6.47 -15.17 15.13
N SER A 36 5.37 -14.78 15.79
CA SER A 36 4.26 -15.70 16.09
C SER A 36 2.92 -15.11 15.64
N GLU A 37 1.94 -15.99 15.43
CA GLU A 37 0.60 -15.59 15.02
C GLU A 37 -0.07 -14.70 16.06
N ASP A 38 0.14 -15.00 17.36
CA ASP A 38 -0.41 -14.20 18.46
C ASP A 38 0.14 -12.77 18.47
N LEU A 39 1.45 -12.60 18.25
CA LEU A 39 2.07 -11.28 18.16
C LEU A 39 1.52 -10.49 16.97
N CYS A 40 1.32 -11.15 15.83
CA CYS A 40 0.70 -10.53 14.67
C CYS A 40 -0.77 -10.16 14.92
N GLN A 41 -1.54 -11.03 15.55
CA GLN A 41 -2.93 -10.77 15.93
C GLN A 41 -3.02 -9.59 16.90
N GLN A 42 -2.18 -9.57 17.94
CA GLN A 42 -2.15 -8.47 18.91
C GLN A 42 -1.84 -7.16 18.20
N ARG A 43 -0.81 -7.15 17.34
CA ARG A 43 -0.47 -5.94 16.57
C ARG A 43 -1.60 -5.48 15.67
N LEU A 44 -2.27 -6.39 14.99
CA LEU A 44 -3.41 -6.05 14.14
C LEU A 44 -4.59 -5.53 14.97
N PHE A 45 -4.81 -6.09 16.17
CA PHE A 45 -5.81 -5.61 17.12
C PHE A 45 -5.53 -4.16 17.53
N ASP A 46 -4.29 -3.86 17.96
CA ASP A 46 -3.87 -2.53 18.41
C ASP A 46 -4.03 -1.47 17.32
N ILE A 47 -3.78 -1.86 16.07
CA ILE A 47 -3.93 -0.97 14.92
C ILE A 47 -5.41 -0.75 14.60
N ARG A 48 -6.21 -1.82 14.62
CA ARG A 48 -7.64 -1.75 14.32
C ARG A 48 -8.42 -0.97 15.39
N TRP A 49 -8.01 -1.12 16.63
CA TRP A 49 -8.64 -0.49 17.80
C TRP A 49 -7.60 0.18 18.70
N PRO A 50 -7.06 1.35 18.30
CA PRO A 50 -5.98 2.03 19.04
C PRO A 50 -6.39 2.44 20.46
N GLN A 51 -7.69 2.61 20.70
CA GLN A 51 -8.27 2.96 22.00
C GLN A 51 -9.01 1.77 22.67
N GLY A 52 -8.69 0.53 22.26
CA GLY A 52 -9.40 -0.67 22.65
C GLY A 52 -10.58 -0.99 21.73
N PHE A 53 -11.12 -2.20 21.89
CA PHE A 53 -12.20 -2.70 21.04
C PHE A 53 -13.39 -1.73 21.02
N ARG A 54 -13.93 -1.52 19.82
CA ARG A 54 -15.20 -0.82 19.60
C ARG A 54 -16.06 -1.62 18.64
N CYS A 55 -17.24 -2.00 19.11
CA CYS A 55 -18.18 -2.78 18.31
C CYS A 55 -18.61 -1.98 17.06
N PRO A 56 -18.50 -2.52 15.85
CA PRO A 56 -18.91 -1.81 14.63
C PRO A 56 -20.41 -1.61 14.51
N ASN A 57 -21.22 -2.37 15.27
CA ASN A 57 -22.68 -2.29 15.23
C ASN A 57 -23.25 -1.33 16.28
N CYS A 58 -22.82 -1.42 17.54
CA CYS A 58 -23.41 -0.63 18.64
C CYS A 58 -22.43 0.30 19.36
N GLY A 59 -21.14 0.33 18.96
CA GLY A 59 -20.14 1.18 19.56
C GLY A 59 -19.64 0.75 20.96
N HIS A 60 -20.17 -0.34 21.53
CA HIS A 60 -19.79 -0.85 22.86
C HIS A 60 -18.32 -1.28 22.91
N THR A 61 -17.67 -1.12 24.06
CA THR A 61 -16.22 -1.31 24.22
C THR A 61 -15.82 -2.66 24.81
N HIS A 62 -16.75 -3.38 25.47
CA HIS A 62 -16.44 -4.68 26.07
C HIS A 62 -16.74 -5.82 25.08
N HIS A 63 -15.84 -6.81 25.06
CA HIS A 63 -15.93 -7.96 24.19
C HIS A 63 -15.39 -9.22 24.87
N CYS A 64 -15.76 -10.38 24.36
CA CYS A 64 -15.08 -11.65 24.60
C CYS A 64 -14.45 -12.17 23.31
N LYS A 65 -13.30 -12.84 23.40
CA LYS A 65 -12.64 -13.51 22.28
C LYS A 65 -13.13 -14.95 22.21
N LEU A 66 -13.77 -15.30 21.10
CA LEU A 66 -14.16 -16.69 20.82
C LEU A 66 -13.00 -17.40 20.13
N HIS A 67 -12.23 -18.17 20.91
CA HIS A 67 -11.02 -18.83 20.42
C HIS A 67 -11.26 -19.83 19.30
N SER A 68 -12.40 -20.55 19.31
CA SER A 68 -12.76 -21.54 18.30
C SER A 68 -12.92 -20.95 16.88
N ARG A 69 -13.28 -19.68 16.79
CA ARG A 69 -13.55 -18.99 15.50
C ARG A 69 -12.64 -17.77 15.27
N SER A 70 -11.72 -17.47 16.19
CA SER A 70 -10.84 -16.29 16.13
C SER A 70 -11.60 -14.98 15.88
N VAL A 71 -12.76 -14.81 16.53
CA VAL A 71 -13.60 -13.61 16.43
C VAL A 71 -13.79 -12.95 17.77
N TYR A 72 -14.07 -11.66 17.75
CA TYR A 72 -14.42 -10.84 18.91
C TYR A 72 -15.94 -10.65 18.94
N GLN A 73 -16.58 -11.04 20.02
CA GLN A 73 -18.02 -10.89 20.21
C GLN A 73 -18.30 -9.75 21.18
N CYS A 74 -19.13 -8.82 20.76
CA CYS A 74 -19.59 -7.72 21.61
C CYS A 74 -20.43 -8.25 22.76
N ASN A 75 -20.17 -7.79 23.99
CA ASN A 75 -20.92 -8.23 25.17
C ASN A 75 -22.34 -7.64 25.22
N GLN A 76 -22.61 -6.58 24.48
CA GLN A 76 -23.93 -5.94 24.47
C GLN A 76 -24.86 -6.46 23.36
N CYS A 77 -24.40 -6.43 22.11
CA CYS A 77 -25.26 -6.77 20.96
C CYS A 77 -24.92 -8.13 20.34
N HIS A 78 -23.99 -8.86 20.89
CA HIS A 78 -23.51 -10.18 20.46
C HIS A 78 -22.99 -10.22 19.00
N GLN A 79 -22.79 -9.06 18.37
CA GLN A 79 -22.14 -8.97 17.05
C GLN A 79 -20.75 -9.58 17.08
N GLN A 80 -20.50 -10.51 16.19
CA GLN A 80 -19.19 -11.15 16.02
C GLN A 80 -18.40 -10.44 14.94
N THR A 81 -17.17 -10.06 15.25
CA THR A 81 -16.26 -9.35 14.34
C THR A 81 -14.95 -10.08 14.25
N SER A 82 -14.58 -10.51 13.04
CA SER A 82 -13.24 -11.06 12.79
C SER A 82 -12.20 -9.93 12.80
N LEU A 83 -11.01 -10.25 13.31
CA LEU A 83 -9.88 -9.32 13.31
C LEU A 83 -9.48 -8.85 11.90
N THR A 84 -9.63 -9.73 10.92
CA THR A 84 -9.25 -9.48 9.52
C THR A 84 -10.38 -8.94 8.65
N ALA A 85 -11.63 -8.97 9.12
CA ALA A 85 -12.78 -8.52 8.33
C ALA A 85 -12.65 -7.02 7.96
N GLY A 86 -12.87 -6.69 6.69
CA GLY A 86 -12.74 -5.33 6.16
C GLY A 86 -11.29 -4.84 6.02
N THR A 87 -10.29 -5.72 6.13
CA THR A 87 -8.87 -5.40 5.94
C THR A 87 -8.31 -6.11 4.69
N ILE A 88 -7.09 -5.79 4.31
CA ILE A 88 -6.36 -6.51 3.23
C ILE A 88 -6.18 -8.00 3.52
N PHE A 89 -6.24 -8.39 4.80
CA PHE A 89 -6.11 -9.79 5.25
C PHE A 89 -7.42 -10.58 5.13
N ALA A 90 -8.54 -9.92 4.82
CA ALA A 90 -9.83 -10.56 4.68
C ALA A 90 -9.83 -11.62 3.55
N TYR A 91 -10.64 -12.67 3.76
CA TYR A 91 -10.80 -13.77 2.80
C TYR A 91 -9.50 -14.49 2.44
N SER A 92 -8.52 -14.50 3.35
CA SER A 92 -7.26 -15.22 3.21
C SER A 92 -7.20 -16.38 4.20
N LYS A 93 -6.70 -17.54 3.73
CA LYS A 93 -6.37 -18.69 4.58
C LYS A 93 -4.91 -18.63 5.06
N LEU A 94 -4.12 -17.66 4.56
CA LEU A 94 -2.73 -17.49 4.98
C LEU A 94 -2.69 -16.90 6.39
N PRO A 95 -1.82 -17.44 7.28
CA PRO A 95 -1.60 -16.88 8.61
C PRO A 95 -1.07 -15.44 8.53
N LEU A 96 -1.30 -14.65 9.56
CA LEU A 96 -0.84 -13.27 9.62
C LEU A 96 0.69 -13.16 9.61
N THR A 97 1.38 -14.14 10.17
CA THR A 97 2.85 -14.24 10.13
C THR A 97 3.37 -14.21 8.69
N ILE A 98 2.74 -14.91 7.75
CA ILE A 98 3.09 -14.88 6.32
C ILE A 98 2.81 -13.51 5.70
N TRP A 99 1.70 -12.88 6.05
CA TRP A 99 1.37 -11.54 5.59
C TRP A 99 2.39 -10.49 6.07
N PHE A 100 2.72 -10.51 7.37
CA PHE A 100 3.68 -9.58 7.95
C PHE A 100 5.09 -9.79 7.39
N LEU A 101 5.50 -11.05 7.18
CA LEU A 101 6.78 -11.36 6.55
C LEU A 101 6.82 -10.89 5.10
N ALA A 102 5.73 -11.07 4.34
CA ALA A 102 5.65 -10.55 2.98
C ALA A 102 5.76 -9.01 2.92
N ILE A 103 5.06 -8.31 3.81
CA ILE A 103 5.17 -6.85 3.93
C ILE A 103 6.61 -6.45 4.25
N TYR A 104 7.25 -7.14 5.21
CA TYR A 104 8.63 -6.89 5.57
C TYR A 104 9.57 -7.05 4.36
N LEU A 105 9.51 -8.19 3.66
CA LEU A 105 10.38 -8.46 2.51
C LEU A 105 10.17 -7.46 1.38
N ILE A 106 8.92 -7.15 1.02
CA ILE A 106 8.61 -6.18 -0.05
C ILE A 106 9.13 -4.78 0.30
N THR A 107 9.08 -4.38 1.57
CA THR A 107 9.51 -3.04 2.00
C THR A 107 11.00 -2.90 2.23
N GLN A 108 11.76 -4.00 2.33
CA GLN A 108 13.21 -3.96 2.45
C GLN A 108 13.91 -3.85 1.08
N GLU A 109 13.27 -4.35 0.03
CA GLU A 109 13.87 -4.40 -1.31
C GLU A 109 13.73 -3.07 -2.05
N LYS A 110 14.86 -2.49 -2.44
CA LYS A 110 14.91 -1.23 -3.20
C LYS A 110 14.35 -1.38 -4.62
N ASN A 111 14.63 -2.51 -5.26
CA ASN A 111 14.28 -2.78 -6.66
C ASN A 111 12.97 -3.58 -6.79
N GLY A 112 12.29 -3.83 -5.68
CA GLY A 112 11.14 -4.72 -5.61
C GLY A 112 11.55 -6.19 -5.59
N VAL A 113 10.60 -7.06 -5.29
CA VAL A 113 10.77 -8.52 -5.21
C VAL A 113 9.83 -9.19 -6.20
N SER A 114 10.33 -10.20 -6.93
CA SER A 114 9.48 -10.97 -7.84
C SER A 114 8.52 -11.86 -7.05
N ALA A 115 7.37 -12.24 -7.65
CA ALA A 115 6.43 -13.16 -6.99
C ALA A 115 7.05 -14.55 -6.79
N LEU A 116 7.96 -14.98 -7.67
CA LEU A 116 8.66 -16.26 -7.56
C LEU A 116 9.65 -16.26 -6.39
N GLU A 117 10.44 -15.21 -6.25
CA GLU A 117 11.38 -15.03 -5.13
C GLU A 117 10.65 -14.94 -3.79
N LEU A 118 9.59 -14.15 -3.75
CA LEU A 118 8.73 -14.03 -2.56
C LEU A 118 8.08 -15.37 -2.19
N SER A 119 7.67 -16.18 -3.18
CA SER A 119 7.12 -17.53 -2.97
C SER A 119 8.14 -18.45 -2.31
N ARG A 120 9.38 -18.42 -2.77
CA ARG A 120 10.49 -19.20 -2.17
C ARG A 120 10.79 -18.75 -0.74
N SER A 121 10.84 -17.44 -0.50
CA SER A 121 11.11 -16.86 0.82
C SER A 121 10.00 -17.12 1.83
N LEU A 122 8.74 -17.14 1.38
CA LEU A 122 7.57 -17.38 2.25
C LEU A 122 7.21 -18.86 2.41
N GLY A 123 7.75 -19.74 1.58
CA GLY A 123 7.43 -21.16 1.60
C GLY A 123 5.97 -21.47 1.23
N ILE A 124 5.32 -20.66 0.39
CA ILE A 124 3.94 -20.83 -0.06
C ILE A 124 3.85 -20.93 -1.58
N SER A 125 2.72 -21.41 -2.11
CA SER A 125 2.56 -21.56 -3.56
C SER A 125 2.67 -20.23 -4.31
N TYR A 126 3.17 -20.27 -5.55
CA TYR A 126 3.25 -19.10 -6.42
C TYR A 126 1.92 -18.36 -6.56
N ASN A 127 0.81 -19.08 -6.76
CA ASN A 127 -0.51 -18.47 -6.92
C ASN A 127 -0.97 -17.72 -5.67
N ALA A 128 -0.70 -18.28 -4.47
CA ALA A 128 -1.00 -17.61 -3.21
C ALA A 128 -0.15 -16.34 -3.03
N THR A 129 1.13 -16.44 -3.32
CA THR A 129 2.09 -15.31 -3.27
C THR A 129 1.72 -14.22 -4.26
N TRP A 130 1.36 -14.59 -5.48
CA TRP A 130 0.95 -13.63 -6.51
C TRP A 130 -0.26 -12.83 -6.05
N ARG A 131 -1.31 -13.49 -5.54
CA ARG A 131 -2.51 -12.82 -5.00
C ARG A 131 -2.18 -11.93 -3.81
N LEU A 132 -1.36 -12.42 -2.87
CA LEU A 132 -0.91 -11.67 -1.70
C LEU A 132 -0.17 -10.40 -2.12
N LYS A 133 0.83 -10.53 -3.02
CA LYS A 133 1.61 -9.40 -3.54
C LYS A 133 0.69 -8.37 -4.20
N HIS A 134 -0.23 -8.79 -5.06
CA HIS A 134 -1.16 -7.88 -5.73
C HIS A 134 -2.11 -7.17 -4.76
N LYS A 135 -2.61 -7.84 -3.72
CA LYS A 135 -3.39 -7.17 -2.66
C LYS A 135 -2.58 -6.09 -1.93
N LEU A 136 -1.32 -6.37 -1.60
CA LEU A 136 -0.43 -5.39 -0.97
C LEU A 136 -0.15 -4.20 -1.90
N MET A 137 0.19 -4.46 -3.16
CA MET A 137 0.41 -3.40 -4.15
C MET A 137 -0.84 -2.55 -4.38
N GLN A 138 -2.03 -3.16 -4.39
CA GLN A 138 -3.28 -2.44 -4.54
C GLN A 138 -3.54 -1.52 -3.33
N ALA A 139 -3.35 -2.02 -2.10
CA ALA A 139 -3.50 -1.20 -0.90
C ALA A 139 -2.48 -0.04 -0.85
N MET A 140 -1.24 -0.28 -1.27
CA MET A 140 -0.22 0.77 -1.37
C MET A 140 -0.62 1.84 -2.39
N LYS A 141 -1.15 1.41 -3.54
CA LYS A 141 -1.64 2.32 -4.59
C LYS A 141 -2.82 3.16 -4.11
N GLU A 142 -3.83 2.53 -3.51
CA GLU A 142 -5.03 3.22 -3.00
C GLU A 142 -4.64 4.31 -1.99
N ARG A 143 -3.75 3.98 -1.08
CA ARG A 143 -3.23 4.93 -0.11
C ARG A 143 -2.42 6.06 -0.76
N ASP A 144 -1.58 5.75 -1.75
CA ASP A 144 -0.84 6.79 -2.47
C ASP A 144 -1.79 7.71 -3.23
N ASP A 145 -2.89 7.19 -3.77
CA ASP A 145 -3.90 7.97 -4.48
C ASP A 145 -4.66 8.99 -3.59
N GLU A 146 -4.70 8.80 -2.27
CA GLU A 146 -5.31 9.73 -1.32
C GLU A 146 -4.50 11.02 -1.13
N VAL A 147 -3.19 10.98 -1.40
CA VAL A 147 -2.30 12.10 -1.16
C VAL A 147 -1.94 12.79 -2.47
N ARG A 148 -2.33 14.05 -2.61
CA ARG A 148 -1.94 14.86 -3.78
C ARG A 148 -0.49 15.34 -3.65
N LEU A 149 0.20 15.41 -4.79
CA LEU A 149 1.53 16.00 -4.87
C LEU A 149 1.45 17.51 -4.69
N SER A 150 2.43 18.10 -4.01
CA SER A 150 2.50 19.54 -3.71
C SER A 150 3.91 20.07 -3.89
N GLY A 151 4.04 21.39 -3.98
CA GLY A 151 5.31 22.07 -4.14
C GLY A 151 5.78 22.09 -5.59
N ILE A 152 7.07 21.94 -5.82
CA ILE A 152 7.66 21.87 -7.16
C ILE A 152 7.57 20.43 -7.65
N ILE A 153 7.00 20.22 -8.83
CA ILE A 153 6.71 18.90 -9.40
C ILE A 153 7.34 18.81 -10.78
N GLN A 154 8.30 17.91 -10.93
CA GLN A 154 8.82 17.51 -12.24
C GLN A 154 7.87 16.50 -12.86
N LEU A 155 7.43 16.75 -14.09
CA LEU A 155 6.47 15.93 -14.79
C LEU A 155 7.04 15.53 -16.14
N ASP A 156 6.98 14.24 -16.44
CA ASP A 156 7.43 13.66 -17.71
C ASP A 156 6.37 12.69 -18.27
N ASP A 157 6.32 12.57 -19.59
CA ASP A 157 5.48 11.61 -20.29
C ASP A 157 6.29 10.39 -20.73
N ALA A 158 5.77 9.20 -20.46
CA ALA A 158 6.44 7.97 -20.83
C ALA A 158 5.47 6.90 -21.34
N TYR A 159 6.02 5.86 -21.95
CA TYR A 159 5.26 4.73 -22.46
C TYR A 159 5.72 3.42 -21.81
N TRP A 160 4.79 2.68 -21.23
CA TRP A 160 5.04 1.34 -20.77
C TRP A 160 4.87 0.33 -21.91
N GLY A 161 5.89 -0.48 -22.14
CA GLY A 161 5.91 -1.55 -23.16
C GLY A 161 7.32 -1.72 -23.72
N GLY A 162 7.73 -2.97 -23.94
CA GLY A 162 9.03 -3.29 -24.51
C GLY A 162 9.18 -2.88 -25.98
N ALA A 163 10.37 -3.07 -26.55
CA ALA A 163 10.60 -2.93 -27.98
C ALA A 163 9.72 -3.92 -28.75
N ARG A 164 9.01 -3.42 -29.78
CA ARG A 164 8.17 -4.22 -30.66
C ARG A 164 8.48 -3.86 -32.12
N THR A 165 8.33 -4.82 -32.98
CA THR A 165 8.41 -4.59 -34.46
C THR A 165 7.24 -3.73 -34.89
N GLY A 166 7.47 -2.77 -35.81
CA GLY A 166 6.46 -1.88 -36.36
C GLY A 166 6.76 -0.40 -36.12
N LYS A 167 5.72 0.44 -36.10
CA LYS A 167 5.84 1.89 -35.94
C LYS A 167 6.52 2.25 -34.60
N VAL A 168 7.60 3.03 -34.68
CA VAL A 168 8.35 3.52 -33.53
C VAL A 168 7.81 4.89 -33.10
N GLY A 169 7.85 5.16 -31.79
CA GLY A 169 7.48 6.47 -31.22
C GLY A 169 6.08 6.55 -30.66
N ARG A 170 5.55 7.77 -30.53
CA ARG A 170 4.22 8.06 -29.94
C ARG A 170 3.13 7.39 -30.82
N GLY A 171 2.26 6.60 -30.19
CA GLY A 171 1.18 5.86 -30.85
C GLY A 171 1.55 4.48 -31.39
N ALA A 172 2.72 3.93 -31.03
CA ALA A 172 3.07 2.54 -31.35
C ALA A 172 2.09 1.55 -30.63
N ALA A 173 1.64 0.55 -31.43
CA ALA A 173 0.65 -0.42 -30.94
C ALA A 173 1.14 -1.18 -29.70
N GLY A 174 0.26 -1.34 -28.71
CA GLY A 174 0.52 -2.07 -27.48
C GLY A 174 1.39 -1.36 -26.44
N LYS A 175 1.74 -0.10 -26.66
CA LYS A 175 2.34 0.77 -25.63
C LYS A 175 1.25 1.48 -24.84
N ARG A 176 1.42 1.53 -23.53
CA ARG A 176 0.50 2.25 -22.62
C ARG A 176 1.14 3.55 -22.17
N PRO A 177 0.53 4.71 -22.46
CA PRO A 177 1.03 5.98 -21.98
C PRO A 177 0.83 6.12 -20.47
N PHE A 178 1.80 6.72 -19.80
CA PHE A 178 1.69 7.08 -18.39
C PHE A 178 2.41 8.39 -18.10
N VAL A 179 1.94 9.08 -17.09
CA VAL A 179 2.56 10.28 -16.55
C VAL A 179 3.45 9.85 -15.38
N ALA A 180 4.70 10.29 -15.40
CA ALA A 180 5.64 10.23 -14.30
C ALA A 180 5.73 11.61 -13.65
N ALA A 181 5.43 11.71 -12.36
CA ALA A 181 5.52 12.95 -11.62
C ALA A 181 6.32 12.77 -10.34
N VAL A 182 7.25 13.68 -10.07
CA VAL A 182 8.09 13.67 -8.87
C VAL A 182 8.00 15.03 -8.20
N SER A 183 7.53 15.07 -6.95
CA SER A 183 7.66 16.27 -6.15
C SER A 183 9.06 16.35 -5.56
N ILE A 184 9.64 17.55 -5.58
CA ILE A 184 10.97 17.83 -5.04
C ILE A 184 10.89 18.78 -3.85
N THR A 185 11.82 18.64 -2.91
CA THR A 185 11.98 19.55 -1.79
C THR A 185 12.60 20.86 -2.24
N GLU A 186 12.64 21.87 -1.37
CA GLU A 186 13.30 23.15 -1.64
C GLU A 186 14.80 22.97 -1.92
N GLU A 187 15.43 21.93 -1.33
CA GLU A 187 16.83 21.57 -1.56
C GLU A 187 17.03 20.75 -2.86
N GLY A 188 15.97 20.52 -3.65
CA GLY A 188 16.06 19.78 -4.92
C GLY A 188 16.04 18.25 -4.78
N HIS A 189 15.79 17.70 -3.59
CA HIS A 189 15.72 16.24 -3.42
C HIS A 189 14.34 15.66 -3.75
N PRO A 190 14.27 14.48 -4.41
CA PRO A 190 13.00 13.83 -4.67
C PRO A 190 12.32 13.44 -3.33
N ASN A 191 11.05 13.83 -3.20
CA ASN A 191 10.26 13.61 -2.00
C ASN A 191 9.21 12.51 -2.21
N ARG A 192 8.37 12.66 -3.22
CA ARG A 192 7.31 11.71 -3.57
C ARG A 192 7.21 11.57 -5.08
N MET A 193 6.97 10.35 -5.55
CA MET A 193 6.76 10.07 -6.97
C MET A 193 5.38 9.47 -7.20
N ARG A 194 4.84 9.69 -8.41
CA ARG A 194 3.60 9.08 -8.86
C ARG A 194 3.70 8.69 -10.32
N PHE A 195 3.32 7.45 -10.61
CA PHE A 195 3.15 6.94 -11.96
C PHE A 195 1.67 6.67 -12.20
N SER A 196 1.09 7.28 -13.22
CA SER A 196 -0.34 7.12 -13.52
C SER A 196 -0.53 6.79 -14.99
N ALA A 197 -1.16 5.64 -15.27
CA ALA A 197 -1.59 5.33 -16.62
C ALA A 197 -2.64 6.37 -17.07
N VAL A 198 -2.49 6.87 -18.29
CA VAL A 198 -3.40 7.82 -18.94
C VAL A 198 -3.83 7.29 -20.29
N ASN A 199 -4.89 7.83 -20.88
CA ASN A 199 -5.33 7.43 -22.22
C ASN A 199 -4.52 8.11 -23.32
N GLY A 200 -3.81 9.20 -22.97
CA GLY A 200 -2.99 9.98 -23.90
C GLY A 200 -2.48 11.25 -23.21
N PHE A 201 -1.76 12.08 -23.96
CA PHE A 201 -1.16 13.33 -23.45
C PHE A 201 -1.86 14.58 -23.99
N LYS A 202 -3.13 14.46 -24.41
CA LYS A 202 -3.91 15.62 -24.80
C LYS A 202 -4.16 16.53 -23.60
N LYS A 203 -4.26 17.83 -23.83
CA LYS A 203 -4.50 18.85 -22.79
C LYS A 203 -5.65 18.47 -21.85
N LYS A 204 -6.73 17.90 -22.37
CA LYS A 204 -7.90 17.47 -21.58
C LYS A 204 -7.53 16.37 -20.55
N GLU A 205 -6.81 15.32 -20.98
CA GLU A 205 -6.40 14.21 -20.14
C GLU A 205 -5.41 14.67 -19.06
N LEU A 206 -4.40 15.45 -19.45
CA LEU A 206 -3.41 16.01 -18.51
C LEU A 206 -4.06 16.95 -17.49
N THR A 207 -5.01 17.78 -17.90
CA THR A 207 -5.76 18.65 -16.99
C THR A 207 -6.59 17.85 -15.99
N GLN A 208 -7.25 16.79 -16.42
CA GLN A 208 -8.01 15.90 -15.54
C GLN A 208 -7.09 15.19 -14.54
N TRP A 209 -5.96 14.69 -15.03
CA TRP A 209 -4.94 14.06 -14.20
C TRP A 209 -4.41 15.04 -13.14
N ALA A 210 -4.04 16.25 -13.54
CA ALA A 210 -3.52 17.29 -12.66
C ALA A 210 -4.54 17.66 -11.56
N LYS A 211 -5.80 17.88 -11.90
CA LYS A 211 -6.87 18.17 -10.93
C LYS A 211 -7.03 17.06 -9.88
N LYS A 212 -6.80 15.80 -10.26
CA LYS A 212 -6.92 14.65 -9.36
C LYS A 212 -5.70 14.51 -8.45
N HIS A 213 -4.50 14.72 -8.99
CA HIS A 213 -3.25 14.28 -8.34
C HIS A 213 -2.37 15.41 -7.82
N LEU A 214 -2.60 16.65 -8.25
CA LEU A 214 -1.83 17.82 -7.81
C LEU A 214 -2.64 18.69 -6.84
N GLN A 215 -1.96 19.27 -5.88
CA GLN A 215 -2.56 20.34 -5.06
C GLN A 215 -2.65 21.64 -5.89
N PRO A 216 -3.69 22.47 -5.66
CA PRO A 216 -3.69 23.83 -6.18
C PRO A 216 -2.41 24.57 -5.79
N SER A 217 -1.94 25.49 -6.62
CA SER A 217 -0.68 26.25 -6.42
C SER A 217 0.63 25.46 -6.53
N SER A 218 0.61 24.19 -6.94
CA SER A 218 1.83 23.46 -7.27
C SER A 218 2.47 24.00 -8.54
N LEU A 219 3.81 24.17 -8.53
CA LEU A 219 4.60 24.55 -9.70
C LEU A 219 4.97 23.28 -10.47
N VAL A 220 4.50 23.16 -11.71
CA VAL A 220 4.82 22.03 -12.58
C VAL A 220 5.92 22.43 -13.57
N VAL A 221 6.97 21.63 -13.61
CA VAL A 221 8.09 21.76 -14.54
C VAL A 221 8.08 20.55 -15.46
N SER A 222 8.06 20.78 -16.76
CA SER A 222 8.17 19.74 -17.80
C SER A 222 9.10 20.19 -18.90
N ASP A 223 9.59 19.26 -19.69
CA ASP A 223 10.48 19.53 -20.82
C ASP A 223 9.77 19.93 -22.13
N GLY A 224 8.46 20.18 -22.08
CA GLY A 224 7.66 20.70 -23.20
C GLY A 224 6.60 19.77 -23.72
#